data_0e65a56e1e6b2e855dac43ce1bbe0a5a
#
_entry.id   0e65a56e1e6b2e855dac43ce1bbe0a5a
#
_cell.length_a   1.000
_cell.length_b   1.000
_cell.length_c   1.000
_cell.angle_alpha   90.00
_cell.angle_beta   90.00
_cell.angle_gamma   90.00
#
_symmetry.space_group_name_H-M   'P 1'
#
loop_
_entity.id
_entity.type
_entity.pdbx_description
1 polymer ?
#
loop_
_entity_poly.entity_id
_entity_poly.type
_entity_poly.pdbx_seq_one_letter_code
_entity_poly.pdbx_strand_id
1 'polypeptide(L)'
;TAYNHRFEPHFLRMKDLIESGELGEIYFMRMFYGNGTARDVRNSEWRDTGAGVLPDLGSHLIDTVLFFFGDTNREFRPVVFNRFENRAFDRFIISSTGTPEIELEMTLLSWRNHFTCDVFTENGSAHIDSLCKWGPSTFTRRTRVLPSGRPPEESIVLTQSDPTWELEYTHFKSLCETGVVNLDKDVTINRALASVANATDLD
;
A
#
# COMPACT_ATOMS: atom_id res chain seq x y z
N THR A 1 -7.16 -13.86 -4.03
CA THR A 1 -5.81 -13.28 -3.89
C THR A 1 -5.48 -13.10 -2.42
N ALA A 2 -4.22 -13.30 -2.06
CA ALA A 2 -3.71 -13.15 -0.71
C ALA A 2 -3.20 -11.73 -0.49
N TYR A 3 -3.91 -10.94 0.33
CA TYR A 3 -3.54 -9.58 0.71
C TYR A 3 -3.31 -9.50 2.21
N ASN A 4 -2.23 -10.13 2.65
CA ASN A 4 -1.88 -10.29 4.06
C ASN A 4 -1.62 -8.96 4.79
N HIS A 5 -1.32 -7.87 4.09
CA HIS A 5 -1.11 -6.55 4.70
C HIS A 5 -2.35 -6.04 5.47
N ARG A 6 -3.56 -6.49 5.13
CA ARG A 6 -4.78 -6.16 5.89
C ARG A 6 -4.73 -6.61 7.35
N PHE A 7 -3.87 -7.57 7.67
CA PHE A 7 -3.68 -8.13 9.01
C PHE A 7 -2.45 -7.57 9.73
N GLU A 8 -1.75 -6.61 9.12
CA GLU A 8 -0.68 -5.87 9.79
C GLU A 8 -1.25 -5.05 10.96
N PRO A 9 -0.70 -5.18 12.18
CA PRO A 9 -1.25 -4.50 13.36
C PRO A 9 -1.35 -2.98 13.20
N HIS A 10 -0.38 -2.37 12.53
CA HIS A 10 -0.40 -0.93 12.28
C HIS A 10 -1.35 -0.51 11.16
N PHE A 11 -1.68 -1.41 10.22
CA PHE A 11 -2.72 -1.14 9.22
C PHE A 11 -4.11 -1.16 9.86
N LEU A 12 -4.38 -2.11 10.75
CA LEU A 12 -5.61 -2.13 11.53
C LEU A 12 -5.75 -0.83 12.33
N ARG A 13 -4.68 -0.40 13.03
CA ARG A 13 -4.66 0.85 13.79
C ARG A 13 -4.88 2.09 12.90
N MET A 14 -4.26 2.14 11.72
CA MET A 14 -4.48 3.23 10.76
C MET A 14 -5.93 3.27 10.29
N LYS A 15 -6.49 2.12 9.98
CA LYS A 15 -7.89 2.00 9.57
C LYS A 15 -8.84 2.48 10.66
N ASP A 16 -8.65 2.03 11.90
CA ASP A 16 -9.47 2.45 13.04
C ASP A 16 -9.40 3.97 13.24
N LEU A 17 -8.20 4.56 13.11
CA LEU A 17 -8.00 5.99 13.24
C LEU A 17 -8.67 6.78 12.12
N ILE A 18 -8.63 6.29 10.88
CA ILE A 18 -9.35 6.89 9.74
C ILE A 18 -10.87 6.82 9.97
N GLU A 19 -11.38 5.66 10.35
CA GLU A 19 -12.82 5.42 10.57
C GLU A 19 -13.36 6.18 11.77
N SER A 20 -12.55 6.47 12.80
CA SER A 20 -12.96 7.26 13.95
C SER A 20 -13.31 8.71 13.61
N GLY A 21 -12.79 9.24 12.51
CA GLY A 21 -12.93 10.64 12.12
C GLY A 21 -12.10 11.63 12.95
N GLU A 22 -11.29 11.17 13.91
CA GLU A 22 -10.47 12.04 14.77
C GLU A 22 -9.44 12.87 13.97
N LEU A 23 -9.02 12.36 12.84
CA LEU A 23 -8.08 13.04 11.96
C LEU A 23 -8.69 14.25 11.22
N GLY A 24 -10.04 14.38 11.21
CA GLY A 24 -10.73 15.35 10.35
C GLY A 24 -10.64 14.98 8.88
N GLU A 25 -10.73 15.98 7.99
CA GLU A 25 -10.62 15.75 6.55
C GLU A 25 -9.23 15.21 6.17
N ILE A 26 -9.19 14.11 5.43
CA ILE A 26 -7.94 13.54 4.92
C ILE A 26 -7.62 14.22 3.60
N TYR A 27 -6.50 14.93 3.55
CA TYR A 27 -6.07 15.69 2.38
C TYR A 27 -5.42 14.76 1.35
N PHE A 28 -4.41 14.02 1.77
CA PHE A 28 -3.73 13.07 0.91
C PHE A 28 -3.08 11.94 1.70
N MET A 29 -2.85 10.84 1.00
CA MET A 29 -2.08 9.69 1.46
C MET A 29 -1.00 9.34 0.44
N ARG A 30 0.19 9.02 0.91
CA ARG A 30 1.22 8.42 0.07
C ARG A 30 1.75 7.15 0.68
N MET A 31 2.07 6.18 -0.16
CA MET A 31 2.69 4.94 0.24
C MET A 31 3.90 4.63 -0.63
N PHE A 32 4.93 4.10 -0.01
CA PHE A 32 6.09 3.52 -0.67
C PHE A 32 6.19 2.05 -0.31
N TYR A 33 6.39 1.20 -1.32
CA TYR A 33 6.70 -0.20 -1.13
C TYR A 33 7.87 -0.60 -2.02
N GLY A 34 8.99 -0.96 -1.41
CA GLY A 34 10.19 -1.35 -2.12
C GLY A 34 10.80 -2.65 -1.59
N ASN A 35 11.49 -3.35 -2.48
CA ASN A 35 12.33 -4.48 -2.14
C ASN A 35 13.61 -4.48 -3.00
N GLY A 36 14.50 -5.43 -2.78
CA GLY A 36 15.78 -5.54 -3.49
C GLY A 36 15.84 -6.69 -4.48
N THR A 37 14.71 -7.08 -5.09
CA THR A 37 14.61 -8.31 -5.91
C THR A 37 14.77 -8.10 -7.41
N ALA A 38 15.24 -6.93 -7.88
CA ALA A 38 15.39 -6.64 -9.31
C ALA A 38 16.19 -7.71 -10.06
N ARG A 39 17.31 -8.16 -9.47
CA ARG A 39 18.14 -9.20 -10.06
C ARG A 39 17.44 -10.56 -10.15
N ASP A 40 16.67 -10.92 -9.15
CA ASP A 40 15.92 -12.18 -9.13
C ASP A 40 14.79 -12.16 -10.17
N VAL A 41 14.14 -11.00 -10.32
CA VAL A 41 13.13 -10.78 -11.36
C VAL A 41 13.77 -10.89 -12.74
N ARG A 42 14.92 -10.24 -12.98
CA ARG A 42 15.66 -10.30 -14.26
C ARG A 42 16.03 -11.73 -14.67
N ASN A 43 16.33 -12.59 -13.69
CA ASN A 43 16.68 -13.98 -13.92
C ASN A 43 15.44 -14.88 -14.10
N SER A 44 14.24 -14.34 -14.06
CA SER A 44 12.98 -15.06 -14.19
C SER A 44 12.21 -14.57 -15.42
N GLU A 45 12.22 -15.37 -16.51
CA GLU A 45 11.60 -14.98 -17.78
C GLU A 45 10.15 -14.57 -17.67
N TRP A 46 9.37 -15.23 -16.81
CA TRP A 46 7.95 -14.93 -16.62
C TRP A 46 7.69 -13.69 -15.76
N ARG A 47 8.65 -13.27 -14.93
CA ARG A 47 8.54 -12.06 -14.09
C ARG A 47 9.09 -10.81 -14.77
N ASP A 48 10.14 -10.96 -15.60
CA ASP A 48 10.78 -9.86 -16.32
C ASP A 48 10.04 -9.52 -17.62
N THR A 49 8.71 -9.36 -17.52
CA THR A 49 7.83 -9.08 -18.65
C THR A 49 6.73 -8.05 -18.26
N GLY A 50 6.20 -7.33 -19.25
CA GLY A 50 5.05 -6.46 -19.12
C GLY A 50 5.23 -5.36 -18.07
N ALA A 51 4.23 -5.20 -17.22
CA ALA A 51 4.17 -4.14 -16.22
C ALA A 51 5.05 -4.37 -14.97
N GLY A 52 5.78 -5.51 -14.90
CA GLY A 52 6.81 -5.76 -13.89
C GLY A 52 6.35 -5.60 -12.44
N VAL A 53 6.90 -4.59 -11.76
CA VAL A 53 6.63 -4.32 -10.33
C VAL A 53 5.19 -3.91 -10.04
N LEU A 54 4.47 -3.40 -11.02
CA LEU A 54 3.11 -2.90 -10.85
C LEU A 54 2.12 -3.99 -10.39
N PRO A 55 1.96 -5.15 -11.05
CA PRO A 55 1.08 -6.20 -10.56
C PRO A 55 1.57 -6.87 -9.27
N ASP A 56 2.88 -6.85 -9.01
CA ASP A 56 3.49 -7.44 -7.80
C ASP A 56 3.23 -6.53 -6.57
N LEU A 57 4.01 -5.49 -6.41
CA LEU A 57 3.92 -4.61 -5.25
C LEU A 57 2.73 -3.63 -5.32
N GLY A 58 2.37 -3.18 -6.52
CA GLY A 58 1.27 -2.23 -6.72
C GLY A 58 -0.09 -2.81 -6.34
N SER A 59 -0.31 -4.11 -6.53
CA SER A 59 -1.54 -4.77 -6.11
C SER A 59 -1.76 -4.67 -4.59
N HIS A 60 -0.70 -4.84 -3.79
CA HIS A 60 -0.75 -4.67 -2.34
C HIS A 60 -1.06 -3.22 -1.93
N LEU A 61 -0.49 -2.23 -2.65
CA LEU A 61 -0.74 -0.82 -2.36
C LEU A 61 -2.18 -0.42 -2.70
N ILE A 62 -2.70 -0.84 -3.85
CA ILE A 62 -4.11 -0.58 -4.23
C ILE A 62 -5.06 -1.30 -3.26
N ASP A 63 -4.74 -2.54 -2.87
CA ASP A 63 -5.51 -3.25 -1.85
C ASP A 63 -5.55 -2.50 -0.51
N THR A 64 -4.43 -1.91 -0.11
CA THR A 64 -4.36 -1.10 1.12
C THR A 64 -5.24 0.14 1.02
N VAL A 65 -5.29 0.81 -0.14
CA VAL A 65 -6.23 1.93 -0.38
C VAL A 65 -7.68 1.47 -0.20
N LEU A 66 -8.05 0.34 -0.79
CA LEU A 66 -9.40 -0.21 -0.65
C LEU A 66 -9.70 -0.64 0.81
N PHE A 67 -8.69 -1.10 1.52
CA PHE A 67 -8.83 -1.48 2.92
C PHE A 67 -9.10 -0.28 3.84
N PHE A 68 -8.42 0.85 3.59
CA PHE A 68 -8.56 2.06 4.40
C PHE A 68 -9.81 2.88 4.06
N PHE A 69 -10.17 2.98 2.78
CA PHE A 69 -11.21 3.91 2.31
C PHE A 69 -12.45 3.22 1.72
N GLY A 70 -12.46 1.89 1.68
CA GLY A 70 -13.53 1.12 1.05
C GLY A 70 -13.42 1.07 -0.48
N ASP A 71 -14.49 0.59 -1.12
CA ASP A 71 -14.55 0.56 -2.59
C ASP A 71 -14.73 1.99 -3.12
N THR A 72 -13.63 2.54 -3.59
CA THR A 72 -13.62 3.84 -4.22
C THR A 72 -13.52 3.60 -5.73
N ASN A 73 -14.42 4.13 -6.54
CA ASN A 73 -14.29 4.15 -8.00
C ASN A 73 -13.13 5.07 -8.44
N ARG A 74 -11.94 4.81 -7.86
CA ARG A 74 -10.74 5.60 -8.12
C ARG A 74 -10.06 5.16 -9.38
N GLU A 75 -9.75 6.13 -10.22
CA GLU A 75 -8.88 5.93 -11.37
C GLU A 75 -7.45 6.29 -10.96
N PHE A 76 -6.53 5.34 -11.14
CA PHE A 76 -5.10 5.57 -10.99
C PHE A 76 -4.47 5.85 -12.35
N ARG A 77 -3.51 6.78 -12.37
CA ARG A 77 -2.75 7.15 -13.56
C ARG A 77 -1.26 6.99 -13.30
N PRO A 78 -0.48 6.50 -14.27
CA PRO A 78 0.97 6.47 -14.15
C PRO A 78 1.52 7.91 -14.15
N VAL A 79 2.45 8.18 -13.25
CA VAL A 79 3.16 9.46 -13.13
C VAL A 79 4.63 9.28 -13.53
N VAL A 80 5.25 8.21 -13.03
CA VAL A 80 6.63 7.83 -13.34
C VAL A 80 6.68 6.32 -13.50
N PHE A 81 7.37 5.86 -14.53
CA PHE A 81 7.62 4.44 -14.75
C PHE A 81 8.96 4.24 -15.46
N ASN A 82 9.79 3.38 -14.90
CA ASN A 82 11.16 3.22 -15.34
C ASN A 82 11.54 1.74 -15.45
N ARG A 83 12.51 1.50 -16.35
CA ARG A 83 13.22 0.23 -16.53
C ARG A 83 14.71 0.52 -16.37
N PHE A 84 15.22 0.37 -15.13
CA PHE A 84 16.64 0.65 -14.85
C PHE A 84 17.50 -0.60 -15.00
N GLU A 85 17.04 -1.71 -14.43
CA GLU A 85 17.78 -2.96 -14.40
C GLU A 85 17.09 -4.12 -15.12
N ASN A 86 15.76 -4.05 -15.32
CA ASN A 86 14.94 -5.12 -15.88
C ASN A 86 14.38 -4.73 -17.25
N ARG A 87 13.92 -5.72 -18.02
CA ARG A 87 13.12 -5.49 -19.24
C ARG A 87 11.71 -5.04 -18.90
N ALA A 88 11.14 -5.60 -17.83
CA ALA A 88 9.91 -5.12 -17.24
C ALA A 88 10.15 -3.85 -16.40
N PHE A 89 9.09 -3.15 -16.06
CA PHE A 89 9.22 -1.98 -15.18
C PHE A 89 9.66 -2.41 -13.79
N ASP A 90 10.69 -1.75 -13.26
CA ASP A 90 11.23 -2.00 -11.92
C ASP A 90 10.98 -0.85 -10.94
N ARG A 91 10.35 0.25 -11.42
CA ARG A 91 9.84 1.35 -10.62
C ARG A 91 8.59 1.93 -11.24
N PHE A 92 7.57 2.18 -10.40
CA PHE A 92 6.36 2.92 -10.73
C PHE A 92 6.00 3.93 -9.65
N ILE A 93 5.49 5.08 -10.09
CA ILE A 93 4.67 5.98 -9.27
C ILE A 93 3.33 6.11 -9.99
N ILE A 94 2.27 5.85 -9.26
CA ILE A 94 0.89 6.08 -9.72
C ILE A 94 0.18 7.02 -8.77
N SER A 95 -0.74 7.82 -9.28
CA SER A 95 -1.55 8.72 -8.47
C SER A 95 -3.02 8.64 -8.82
N SER A 96 -3.86 9.00 -7.86
CA SER A 96 -5.29 9.19 -8.04
C SER A 96 -5.70 10.52 -7.44
N THR A 97 -6.40 11.34 -8.22
CA THR A 97 -6.99 12.59 -7.76
C THR A 97 -8.33 12.33 -7.07
N GLY A 98 -8.76 13.27 -6.26
CA GLY A 98 -9.99 13.18 -5.47
C GLY A 98 -9.71 13.35 -3.98
N THR A 99 -10.69 13.12 -3.13
CA THR A 99 -10.56 13.24 -1.68
C THR A 99 -10.58 11.84 -1.05
N PRO A 100 -9.50 11.44 -0.38
CA PRO A 100 -8.17 12.04 -0.37
C PRO A 100 -7.41 11.85 -1.69
N GLU A 101 -6.41 12.68 -1.97
CA GLU A 101 -5.45 12.41 -3.04
C GLU A 101 -4.55 11.22 -2.64
N ILE A 102 -4.21 10.37 -3.59
CA ILE A 102 -3.41 9.16 -3.34
C ILE A 102 -2.18 9.12 -4.25
N GLU A 103 -1.03 8.89 -3.65
CA GLU A 103 0.23 8.61 -4.36
C GLU A 103 0.80 7.26 -3.89
N LEU A 104 1.11 6.39 -4.84
CA LEU A 104 1.65 5.05 -4.58
C LEU A 104 2.96 4.89 -5.35
N GLU A 105 4.05 4.67 -4.64
CA GLU A 105 5.34 4.35 -5.23
C GLU A 105 5.73 2.90 -4.94
N MET A 106 6.17 2.19 -5.98
CA MET A 106 6.65 0.81 -5.88
C MET A 106 7.95 0.63 -6.65
N THR A 107 8.89 -0.16 -6.09
CA THR A 107 10.16 -0.42 -6.74
C THR A 107 10.80 -1.74 -6.31
N LEU A 108 11.55 -2.35 -7.24
CA LEU A 108 12.43 -3.50 -6.96
C LEU A 108 13.87 -3.07 -6.60
N LEU A 109 14.13 -1.76 -6.48
CA LEU A 109 15.46 -1.16 -6.40
C LEU A 109 15.76 -0.47 -5.06
N SER A 110 15.06 -0.84 -3.99
CA SER A 110 15.33 -0.28 -2.66
C SER A 110 16.44 -1.02 -1.88
N TRP A 111 16.98 -2.09 -2.47
CA TRP A 111 18.08 -2.92 -1.95
C TRP A 111 17.80 -3.63 -0.62
N ARG A 112 16.75 -3.29 0.02
CA ARG A 112 16.16 -3.96 1.19
C ARG A 112 14.63 -3.78 1.15
N ASN A 113 13.93 -4.59 1.92
CA ASN A 113 12.50 -4.40 2.12
C ASN A 113 12.25 -3.07 2.85
N HIS A 114 11.38 -2.24 2.28
CA HIS A 114 11.05 -0.93 2.80
C HIS A 114 9.57 -0.63 2.51
N PHE A 115 8.84 -0.20 3.53
CA PHE A 115 7.46 0.23 3.42
C PHE A 115 7.24 1.47 4.26
N THR A 116 6.53 2.46 3.70
CA THR A 116 6.00 3.60 4.44
C THR A 116 4.57 3.90 4.00
N CYS A 117 3.77 4.39 4.93
CA CYS A 117 2.45 4.94 4.66
C CYS A 117 2.28 6.23 5.46
N ASP A 118 2.03 7.34 4.78
CA ASP A 118 1.83 8.66 5.37
C ASP A 118 0.43 9.16 5.02
N VAL A 119 -0.36 9.52 6.04
CA VAL A 119 -1.68 10.12 5.90
C VAL A 119 -1.63 11.53 6.50
N PHE A 120 -1.94 12.53 5.67
CA PHE A 120 -1.95 13.95 6.07
C PHE A 120 -3.38 14.49 6.07
N THR A 121 -3.74 15.20 7.12
CA THR A 121 -5.12 15.52 7.42
C THR A 121 -5.28 16.91 8.02
N GLU A 122 -6.51 17.34 8.17
CA GLU A 122 -6.86 18.61 8.80
C GLU A 122 -6.29 18.73 10.24
N ASN A 123 -6.41 17.68 11.04
CA ASN A 123 -6.08 17.70 12.47
C ASN A 123 -4.69 17.15 12.80
N GLY A 124 -3.91 16.72 11.79
CA GLY A 124 -2.58 16.19 12.01
C GLY A 124 -2.09 15.26 10.92
N SER A 125 -1.36 14.21 11.33
CA SER A 125 -0.89 13.17 10.42
C SER A 125 -0.71 11.84 11.15
N ALA A 126 -0.77 10.75 10.38
CA ALA A 126 -0.47 9.41 10.87
C ALA A 126 0.50 8.70 9.91
N HIS A 127 1.42 7.94 10.47
CA HIS A 127 2.53 7.35 9.73
C HIS A 127 2.74 5.90 10.14
N ILE A 128 3.01 5.06 9.15
CA ILE A 128 3.51 3.69 9.35
C ILE A 128 4.89 3.61 8.73
N ASP A 129 5.86 3.09 9.47
CA ASP A 129 7.19 2.77 8.98
C ASP A 129 7.49 1.29 9.24
N SER A 130 7.87 0.57 8.19
CA SER A 130 8.12 -0.86 8.15
C SER A 130 6.87 -1.75 8.33
N LEU A 131 7.02 -3.03 8.04
CA LEU A 131 6.04 -4.10 8.28
C LEU A 131 6.59 -5.06 9.33
N CYS A 132 5.71 -5.67 10.15
CA CYS A 132 6.11 -6.54 11.25
C CYS A 132 6.98 -7.73 10.79
N LYS A 133 6.81 -8.21 9.55
CA LYS A 133 7.61 -9.30 8.97
C LYS A 133 9.09 -8.99 8.73
N TRP A 134 9.48 -7.71 8.81
CA TRP A 134 10.87 -7.29 8.54
C TRP A 134 11.62 -6.77 9.78
N GLY A 135 11.02 -6.88 10.93
CA GLY A 135 11.57 -6.42 12.21
C GLY A 135 10.66 -5.38 12.85
N PRO A 136 11.21 -4.45 13.62
CA PRO A 136 10.39 -3.42 14.26
C PRO A 136 9.61 -2.61 13.24
N SER A 137 8.31 -2.48 13.48
CA SER A 137 7.43 -1.58 12.75
C SER A 137 6.93 -0.47 13.67
N THR A 138 6.72 0.73 13.14
CA THR A 138 6.36 1.89 13.92
C THR A 138 5.08 2.50 13.39
N PHE A 139 4.18 2.86 14.30
CA PHE A 139 3.04 3.72 14.03
C PHE A 139 3.23 5.03 14.77
N THR A 140 3.13 6.16 14.07
CA THR A 140 3.27 7.50 14.67
C THR A 140 2.07 8.35 14.34
N ARG A 141 1.47 8.98 15.35
CA ARG A 141 0.43 9.99 15.21
C ARG A 141 0.97 11.35 15.64
N ARG A 142 0.70 12.39 14.87
CA ARG A 142 1.03 13.77 15.20
C ARG A 142 -0.23 14.63 15.21
N THR A 143 -0.44 15.39 16.27
CA THR A 143 -1.57 16.31 16.39
C THR A 143 -1.17 17.70 15.93
N ARG A 144 -1.93 18.30 15.02
CA ARG A 144 -1.66 19.65 14.50
C ARG A 144 -1.71 20.70 15.61
N VAL A 145 -0.77 21.63 15.55
CA VAL A 145 -0.72 22.82 16.43
C VAL A 145 -0.94 24.08 15.60
N LEU A 146 -1.91 24.89 15.97
CA LEU A 146 -2.25 26.15 15.31
C LEU A 146 -1.75 27.35 16.13
N PRO A 147 -1.29 28.45 15.48
CA PRO A 147 -1.14 28.65 14.04
C PRO A 147 0.06 27.89 13.46
N SER A 148 1.04 27.54 14.29
CA SER A 148 2.22 26.74 13.97
C SER A 148 2.89 26.28 15.27
N GLY A 149 3.63 25.18 15.23
CA GLY A 149 4.37 24.66 16.37
C GLY A 149 4.84 23.23 16.14
N ARG A 150 5.67 22.73 17.05
CA ARG A 150 6.04 21.30 17.02
C ARG A 150 4.83 20.48 17.47
N PRO A 151 4.31 19.59 16.62
CA PRO A 151 3.16 18.78 16.99
C PRO A 151 3.52 17.81 18.13
N PRO A 152 2.63 17.59 19.10
CA PRO A 152 2.69 16.40 19.95
C PRO A 152 2.73 15.13 19.10
N GLU A 153 3.56 14.20 19.52
CA GLU A 153 3.79 12.96 18.79
C GLU A 153 3.59 11.76 19.73
N GLU A 154 2.81 10.79 19.27
CA GLU A 154 2.61 9.50 19.91
C GLU A 154 3.14 8.42 18.97
N SER A 155 4.09 7.61 19.43
CA SER A 155 4.67 6.54 18.64
C SER A 155 4.53 5.19 19.34
N ILE A 156 4.19 4.17 18.58
CA ILE A 156 4.08 2.78 19.03
C ILE A 156 4.99 1.95 18.16
N VAL A 157 5.96 1.31 18.80
CA VAL A 157 6.89 0.38 18.13
C VAL A 157 6.51 -1.04 18.48
N LEU A 158 6.34 -1.88 17.46
CA LEU A 158 6.09 -3.31 17.63
C LEU A 158 7.29 -4.11 17.15
N THR A 159 7.75 -5.01 18.01
CA THR A 159 8.76 -6.02 17.70
C THR A 159 8.15 -7.37 17.97
N GLN A 160 7.62 -8.01 16.95
CA GLN A 160 6.91 -9.28 17.05
C GLN A 160 7.12 -10.12 15.80
N SER A 161 6.82 -11.40 15.90
CA SER A 161 6.73 -12.28 14.72
C SER A 161 5.56 -11.84 13.82
N ASP A 162 5.68 -12.11 12.53
CA ASP A 162 4.63 -11.81 11.54
C ASP A 162 3.35 -12.63 11.79
N PRO A 163 2.23 -12.02 12.22
CA PRO A 163 0.97 -12.72 12.42
C PRO A 163 0.11 -12.79 11.14
N THR A 164 0.51 -12.09 10.09
CA THR A 164 -0.39 -11.78 8.97
C THR A 164 -0.81 -13.01 8.20
N TRP A 165 0.09 -13.96 7.98
CA TRP A 165 -0.19 -15.19 7.23
C TRP A 165 -1.13 -16.14 7.98
N GLU A 166 -0.98 -16.27 9.29
CA GLU A 166 -1.86 -17.09 10.13
C GLU A 166 -3.28 -16.49 10.16
N LEU A 167 -3.37 -15.18 10.34
CA LEU A 167 -4.64 -14.46 10.36
C LEU A 167 -5.33 -14.50 8.99
N GLU A 168 -4.60 -14.33 7.90
CA GLU A 168 -5.13 -14.47 6.55
C GLU A 168 -5.65 -15.87 6.27
N TYR A 169 -4.89 -16.91 6.64
CA TYR A 169 -5.33 -18.29 6.48
C TYR A 169 -6.57 -18.59 7.31
N THR A 170 -6.66 -18.06 8.52
CA THR A 170 -7.85 -18.18 9.37
C THR A 170 -9.06 -17.50 8.73
N HIS A 171 -8.87 -16.31 8.20
CA HIS A 171 -9.90 -15.60 7.43
C HIS A 171 -10.34 -16.39 6.20
N PHE A 172 -9.41 -16.94 5.43
CA PHE A 172 -9.71 -17.78 4.27
C PHE A 172 -10.57 -18.98 4.65
N LYS A 173 -10.24 -19.71 5.74
CA LYS A 173 -11.07 -20.82 6.23
C LYS A 173 -12.48 -20.39 6.55
N SER A 174 -12.64 -19.25 7.24
CA SER A 174 -13.96 -18.70 7.54
C SER A 174 -14.79 -18.38 6.30
N LEU A 175 -14.15 -17.83 5.25
CA LEU A 175 -14.82 -17.60 3.96
C LEU A 175 -15.29 -18.90 3.30
N CYS A 176 -14.48 -19.96 3.36
CA CYS A 176 -14.85 -21.27 2.84
C CYS A 176 -16.03 -21.87 3.61
N GLU A 177 -16.05 -21.75 4.94
CA GLU A 177 -17.12 -22.26 5.80
C GLU A 177 -18.44 -21.52 5.59
N THR A 178 -18.38 -20.22 5.37
CA THR A 178 -19.58 -19.38 5.17
C THR A 178 -20.05 -19.31 3.72
N GLY A 179 -19.24 -19.81 2.77
CA GLY A 179 -19.54 -19.71 1.34
C GLY A 179 -19.53 -18.28 0.78
N VAL A 180 -18.93 -17.35 1.51
CA VAL A 180 -18.83 -15.94 1.08
C VAL A 180 -17.71 -15.80 0.04
N VAL A 181 -18.04 -15.18 -1.08
CA VAL A 181 -17.09 -14.84 -2.14
C VAL A 181 -16.79 -13.35 -2.07
N ASN A 182 -15.49 -13.00 -2.10
CA ASN A 182 -15.04 -11.60 -2.03
C ASN A 182 -14.22 -11.16 -3.26
N LEU A 183 -14.52 -11.75 -4.42
CA LEU A 183 -13.78 -11.51 -5.67
C LEU A 183 -13.96 -10.08 -6.23
N ASP A 184 -14.98 -9.34 -5.81
CA ASP A 184 -15.25 -7.99 -6.32
C ASP A 184 -14.06 -7.05 -6.11
N LYS A 185 -13.38 -7.19 -4.96
CA LYS A 185 -12.16 -6.41 -4.65
C LYS A 185 -11.00 -6.79 -5.57
N ASP A 186 -10.81 -8.07 -5.82
CA ASP A 186 -9.79 -8.55 -6.77
C ASP A 186 -10.06 -8.02 -8.18
N VAL A 187 -11.31 -8.00 -8.61
CA VAL A 187 -11.71 -7.43 -9.91
C VAL A 187 -11.40 -5.93 -9.96
N THR A 188 -11.71 -5.19 -8.90
CA THR A 188 -11.42 -3.75 -8.80
C THR A 188 -9.92 -3.48 -8.88
N ILE A 189 -9.09 -4.23 -8.12
CA ILE A 189 -7.63 -4.11 -8.15
C ILE A 189 -7.09 -4.44 -9.54
N ASN A 190 -7.51 -5.55 -10.14
CA ASN A 190 -7.05 -5.95 -11.47
C ASN A 190 -7.44 -4.92 -12.54
N ARG A 191 -8.62 -4.32 -12.45
CA ARG A 191 -9.04 -3.24 -13.37
C ARG A 191 -8.16 -2.02 -13.24
N ALA A 192 -7.83 -1.60 -12.01
CA ALA A 192 -6.94 -0.47 -11.76
C ALA A 192 -5.52 -0.74 -12.30
N LEU A 193 -4.97 -1.92 -12.04
CA LEU A 193 -3.65 -2.33 -12.55
C LEU A 193 -3.63 -2.35 -14.09
N ALA A 194 -4.65 -2.93 -14.72
CA ALA A 194 -4.75 -2.99 -16.18
C ALA A 194 -4.87 -1.60 -16.80
N SER A 195 -5.66 -0.71 -16.19
CA SER A 195 -5.80 0.68 -16.64
C SER A 195 -4.46 1.42 -16.63
N VAL A 196 -3.70 1.28 -15.54
CA VAL A 196 -2.36 1.89 -15.43
C VAL A 196 -1.38 1.28 -16.42
N ALA A 197 -1.34 -0.06 -16.56
CA ALA A 197 -0.45 -0.73 -17.49
C ALA A 197 -0.72 -0.30 -18.94
N ASN A 198 -1.99 -0.28 -19.37
CA ASN A 198 -2.37 0.13 -20.72
C ASN A 198 -2.03 1.60 -21.01
N ALA A 199 -2.02 2.46 -20.01
CA ALA A 199 -1.62 3.86 -20.16
C ALA A 199 -0.11 4.05 -20.37
N THR A 200 0.72 3.03 -20.05
CA THR A 200 2.17 3.06 -20.29
C THR A 200 2.60 2.48 -21.63
N ASP A 201 1.71 1.77 -22.32
CA ASP A 201 1.98 1.19 -23.65
C ASP A 201 1.64 2.18 -24.80
N LEU A 202 1.21 3.39 -24.47
CA LEU A 202 0.79 4.43 -25.45
C LEU A 202 1.93 5.40 -25.81
N ASP A 203 3.12 5.24 -25.20
CA ASP A 203 4.35 5.99 -25.49
C ASP A 203 5.40 5.07 -26.21
#